data_8854446b0b323d124d3eda49734bce33
#
_entry.id   8854446b0b323d124d3eda49734bce33
#
_cell.length_a   1.000
_cell.length_b   1.000
_cell.length_c   1.000
_cell.angle_alpha   90.00
_cell.angle_beta   90.00
_cell.angle_gamma   90.00
#
_symmetry.space_group_name_H-M   'P 1'
#
loop_
_entity.id
_entity.type
_entity.pdbx_description
1 polymer ?
#
loop_
_entity_poly.entity_id
_entity_poly.type
_entity_poly.pdbx_seq_one_letter_code
_entity_poly.pdbx_strand_id
1 'polypeptide(L)'
;MKPIFVTAAAALFAAAAPAQVPGVRASLTAPSFVPAQAEVVLRLVLQVDEDTEVPAVLMNGADLTVRVDGTARDPLQEPARGPAVPLAKGTRIDRTLRFPAASFVQAAGLDEVAVVAVGWSGMPGVDCTFKIAPDTSNVQLADLDLQKTEVVLVTNYGDMRLSFRPDKAPNHVENFVKLALQGFYDGTKFHRVIRNFMIQGGCPNTKDDSAQESWGSGGPGYTIDAEFNDLRHLRGTLSMARTSDPNSAGSGFFVVHKDAPHLDNQYTAFGNLVEGVDTLDRIANLPCGGPKRETPIDPVVLQAAVVLPVKKS
;
A
#
# COMPACT_ATOMS: atom_id res chain seq x y z
N MET A 1 -4.55 -21.60 21.12
CA MET A 1 -4.47 -20.69 19.99
C MET A 1 -3.30 -21.13 19.13
N LYS A 2 -3.55 -21.60 17.90
CA LYS A 2 -2.49 -21.99 16.98
C LYS A 2 -2.14 -20.79 16.11
N PRO A 3 -0.87 -20.49 15.85
CA PRO A 3 -0.51 -19.42 14.92
C PRO A 3 -0.92 -19.84 13.50
N ILE A 4 -1.70 -19.01 12.84
CA ILE A 4 -1.98 -19.14 11.41
C ILE A 4 -0.79 -18.51 10.70
N PHE A 5 0.10 -19.35 10.20
CA PHE A 5 1.13 -18.95 9.26
C PHE A 5 0.45 -18.68 7.91
N VAL A 6 0.27 -17.43 7.56
CA VAL A 6 -0.01 -17.03 6.17
C VAL A 6 1.32 -17.02 5.43
N THR A 7 1.74 -18.18 4.96
CA THR A 7 2.76 -18.27 3.93
C THR A 7 2.16 -17.68 2.65
N ALA A 8 2.78 -16.64 2.12
CA ALA A 8 2.53 -16.16 0.76
C ALA A 8 2.87 -17.30 -0.22
N ALA A 9 1.90 -18.17 -0.46
CA ALA A 9 1.97 -19.17 -1.49
C ALA A 9 1.72 -18.46 -2.82
N ALA A 10 2.79 -18.23 -3.59
CA ALA A 10 2.69 -18.10 -5.02
C ALA A 10 2.11 -19.43 -5.53
N ALA A 11 0.77 -19.53 -5.59
CA ALA A 11 0.09 -20.69 -6.12
C ALA A 11 0.28 -20.68 -7.64
N LEU A 12 1.15 -21.59 -8.12
CA LEU A 12 1.24 -21.97 -9.52
C LEU A 12 -0.16 -22.30 -10.04
N PHE A 13 -0.57 -21.57 -11.07
CA PHE A 13 -1.68 -21.94 -11.92
C PHE A 13 -1.27 -23.14 -12.79
N ALA A 14 -1.66 -24.33 -12.39
CA ALA A 14 -1.68 -25.50 -13.28
C ALA A 14 -3.12 -25.75 -13.72
N ALA A 15 -3.60 -24.94 -14.66
CA ALA A 15 -4.69 -25.31 -15.56
C ALA A 15 -4.15 -25.27 -16.97
N ALA A 16 -4.57 -26.18 -17.84
CA ALA A 16 -4.11 -26.28 -19.21
C ALA A 16 -4.09 -24.88 -19.84
N ALA A 17 -2.90 -24.42 -20.27
CA ALA A 17 -2.70 -23.10 -20.87
C ALA A 17 -3.62 -23.00 -22.10
N PRO A 18 -4.63 -22.12 -22.12
CA PRO A 18 -5.29 -21.79 -23.37
C PRO A 18 -4.26 -21.19 -24.31
N ALA A 19 -4.39 -21.48 -25.60
CA ALA A 19 -3.41 -21.05 -26.59
C ALA A 19 -3.30 -19.52 -26.59
N GLN A 20 -2.06 -19.02 -26.47
CA GLN A 20 -1.78 -17.62 -26.76
C GLN A 20 -2.28 -17.29 -28.17
N VAL A 21 -2.88 -16.12 -28.35
CA VAL A 21 -3.25 -15.65 -29.68
C VAL A 21 -1.94 -15.38 -30.42
N PRO A 22 -1.62 -16.11 -31.51
CA PRO A 22 -0.37 -15.93 -32.23
C PRO A 22 -0.23 -14.48 -32.72
N GLY A 23 0.98 -13.92 -32.62
CA GLY A 23 1.26 -12.57 -33.08
C GLY A 23 0.66 -11.45 -32.22
N VAL A 24 0.15 -11.74 -31.02
CA VAL A 24 -0.37 -10.72 -30.09
C VAL A 24 0.40 -10.75 -28.79
N ARG A 25 0.89 -9.58 -28.38
CA ARG A 25 1.39 -9.34 -27.02
C ARG A 25 0.35 -8.55 -26.24
N ALA A 26 0.16 -8.89 -24.98
CA ALA A 26 -0.77 -8.19 -24.13
C ALA A 26 -0.13 -7.84 -22.78
N SER A 27 -0.63 -6.78 -22.16
CA SER A 27 -0.34 -6.44 -20.77
C SER A 27 -1.60 -5.96 -20.06
N LEU A 28 -1.70 -6.31 -18.79
CA LEU A 28 -2.74 -5.86 -17.88
C LEU A 28 -2.07 -5.21 -16.69
N THR A 29 -2.44 -3.98 -16.36
CA THR A 29 -1.88 -3.25 -15.23
C THR A 29 -2.98 -2.66 -14.37
N ALA A 30 -2.71 -2.55 -13.07
CA ALA A 30 -3.57 -1.93 -12.06
C ALA A 30 -2.73 -1.06 -11.12
N PRO A 31 -3.34 -0.13 -10.36
CA PRO A 31 -2.70 0.45 -9.19
C PRO A 31 -2.31 -0.64 -8.20
N SER A 32 -1.19 -0.49 -7.50
CA SER A 32 -0.76 -1.48 -6.49
C SER A 32 -1.69 -1.55 -5.27
N PHE A 33 -2.42 -0.46 -5.03
CA PHE A 33 -3.36 -0.30 -3.93
C PHE A 33 -4.57 0.54 -4.34
N VAL A 34 -5.75 0.19 -3.83
CA VAL A 34 -7.02 0.89 -4.07
C VAL A 34 -7.77 1.05 -2.75
N PRO A 35 -8.16 2.26 -2.36
CA PRO A 35 -9.07 2.49 -1.24
C PRO A 35 -10.42 1.79 -1.47
N ALA A 36 -11.08 1.34 -0.39
CA ALA A 36 -12.33 0.59 -0.46
C ALA A 36 -13.46 1.30 -1.25
N GLN A 37 -13.49 2.62 -1.22
CA GLN A 37 -14.53 3.44 -1.86
C GLN A 37 -14.11 4.02 -3.21
N ALA A 38 -12.90 3.69 -3.69
CA ALA A 38 -12.39 4.18 -4.96
C ALA A 38 -12.75 3.26 -6.14
N GLU A 39 -12.42 3.69 -7.35
CA GLU A 39 -12.47 2.86 -8.55
C GLU A 39 -11.13 2.12 -8.75
N VAL A 40 -11.22 0.86 -9.08
CA VAL A 40 -10.11 0.08 -9.64
C VAL A 40 -10.00 0.43 -11.11
N VAL A 41 -8.86 0.97 -11.52
CA VAL A 41 -8.57 1.33 -12.91
C VAL A 41 -7.63 0.28 -13.50
N LEU A 42 -8.14 -0.60 -14.33
CA LEU A 42 -7.35 -1.58 -15.08
C LEU A 42 -7.00 -1.01 -16.45
N ARG A 43 -5.75 -1.08 -16.83
CA ARG A 43 -5.30 -0.72 -18.18
C ARG A 43 -4.87 -1.96 -18.93
N LEU A 44 -5.51 -2.19 -20.04
CA LEU A 44 -5.34 -3.31 -20.94
C LEU A 44 -4.67 -2.83 -22.21
N VAL A 45 -3.56 -3.40 -22.59
CA VAL A 45 -2.86 -3.06 -23.84
C VAL A 45 -2.64 -4.33 -24.65
N LEU A 46 -3.09 -4.30 -25.92
CA LEU A 46 -2.78 -5.30 -26.95
C LEU A 46 -1.84 -4.67 -27.96
N GLN A 47 -0.82 -5.40 -28.36
CA GLN A 47 0.10 -5.07 -29.45
C GLN A 47 0.10 -6.22 -30.43
N VAL A 48 -0.21 -5.93 -31.69
CA VAL A 48 -0.28 -6.91 -32.78
C VAL A 48 1.04 -6.89 -33.55
N ASP A 49 1.76 -8.01 -33.54
CA ASP A 49 3.07 -8.16 -34.18
C ASP A 49 2.99 -8.79 -35.59
N GLU A 50 1.87 -9.48 -35.89
CA GLU A 50 1.58 -10.12 -37.17
C GLU A 50 0.09 -9.96 -37.48
N ASP A 51 -0.31 -9.99 -38.78
CA ASP A 51 -1.72 -9.99 -39.15
C ASP A 51 -2.40 -11.20 -38.52
N THR A 52 -3.48 -10.97 -37.75
CA THR A 52 -4.13 -12.01 -36.97
C THR A 52 -5.62 -11.73 -36.73
N GLU A 53 -6.36 -12.73 -36.34
CA GLU A 53 -7.72 -12.57 -35.82
C GLU A 53 -7.76 -12.67 -34.30
N VAL A 54 -8.36 -11.69 -33.65
CA VAL A 54 -8.47 -11.62 -32.20
C VAL A 54 -9.91 -11.86 -31.78
N PRO A 55 -10.19 -12.79 -30.86
CA PRO A 55 -11.54 -13.01 -30.35
C PRO A 55 -12.17 -11.69 -29.85
N ALA A 56 -13.44 -11.46 -30.18
CA ALA A 56 -14.14 -10.23 -29.80
C ALA A 56 -14.12 -9.97 -28.29
N VAL A 57 -14.15 -11.02 -27.48
CA VAL A 57 -14.07 -10.95 -26.02
C VAL A 57 -12.79 -10.28 -25.53
N LEU A 58 -11.66 -10.48 -26.22
CA LEU A 58 -10.38 -9.85 -25.88
C LEU A 58 -10.36 -8.36 -26.21
N MET A 59 -11.19 -7.92 -27.15
CA MET A 59 -11.29 -6.50 -27.55
C MET A 59 -11.93 -5.63 -26.47
N ASN A 60 -12.79 -6.20 -25.64
CA ASN A 60 -13.57 -5.46 -24.64
C ASN A 60 -13.02 -5.60 -23.21
N GLY A 61 -12.03 -6.46 -22.98
CA GLY A 61 -11.55 -6.77 -21.64
C GLY A 61 -12.58 -7.49 -20.76
N ALA A 62 -13.62 -8.10 -21.37
CA ALA A 62 -14.72 -8.74 -20.63
C ALA A 62 -14.40 -10.16 -20.14
N ASP A 63 -13.29 -10.71 -20.58
CA ASP A 63 -12.85 -12.07 -20.22
C ASP A 63 -11.81 -12.03 -19.07
N LEU A 64 -12.10 -11.24 -18.06
CA LEU A 64 -11.24 -11.12 -16.88
C LEU A 64 -11.64 -12.14 -15.84
N THR A 65 -10.67 -12.91 -15.37
CA THR A 65 -10.82 -13.75 -14.19
C THR A 65 -10.41 -12.98 -12.96
N VAL A 66 -11.15 -13.10 -11.87
CA VAL A 66 -10.89 -12.41 -10.61
C VAL A 66 -10.72 -13.41 -9.48
N ARG A 67 -9.70 -13.21 -8.66
CA ARG A 67 -9.52 -13.91 -7.39
C ARG A 67 -9.29 -12.91 -6.27
N VAL A 68 -9.93 -13.13 -5.15
CA VAL A 68 -9.72 -12.34 -3.92
C VAL A 68 -9.23 -13.29 -2.85
N ASP A 69 -8.06 -13.03 -2.31
CA ASP A 69 -7.36 -13.89 -1.34
C ASP A 69 -7.29 -15.35 -1.81
N GLY A 70 -6.98 -15.52 -3.11
CA GLY A 70 -6.89 -16.82 -3.78
C GLY A 70 -8.25 -17.46 -4.16
N THR A 71 -9.37 -16.93 -3.70
CA THR A 71 -10.72 -17.45 -4.00
C THR A 71 -11.26 -16.84 -5.29
N ALA A 72 -11.70 -17.66 -6.23
CA ALA A 72 -12.33 -17.20 -7.48
C ALA A 72 -13.63 -16.45 -7.20
N ARG A 73 -13.90 -15.41 -7.99
CA ARG A 73 -15.10 -14.58 -7.96
C ARG A 73 -15.83 -14.63 -9.31
N ASP A 74 -17.09 -14.22 -9.30
CA ASP A 74 -17.86 -14.06 -10.52
C ASP A 74 -17.22 -13.00 -11.45
N PRO A 75 -17.43 -13.13 -12.78
CA PRO A 75 -16.95 -12.14 -13.73
C PRO A 75 -17.47 -10.74 -13.41
N LEU A 76 -16.60 -9.72 -13.55
CA LEU A 76 -16.98 -8.31 -13.32
C LEU A 76 -17.96 -7.79 -14.36
N GLN A 77 -18.00 -8.40 -15.53
CA GLN A 77 -18.91 -8.08 -16.63
C GLN A 77 -19.13 -9.30 -17.53
N GLU A 78 -20.25 -9.29 -18.25
CA GLU A 78 -20.56 -10.36 -19.19
C GLU A 78 -19.57 -10.36 -20.37
N PRO A 79 -19.11 -11.56 -20.80
CA PRO A 79 -18.22 -11.67 -21.95
C PRO A 79 -18.90 -11.15 -23.22
N ALA A 80 -18.17 -10.37 -24.00
CA ALA A 80 -18.64 -9.93 -25.31
C ALA A 80 -18.77 -11.13 -26.26
N ARG A 81 -19.90 -11.24 -26.91
CA ARG A 81 -20.15 -12.25 -27.94
C ARG A 81 -20.01 -11.63 -29.32
N GLY A 82 -19.32 -12.31 -30.21
CA GLY A 82 -19.15 -11.84 -31.59
C GLY A 82 -18.10 -12.64 -32.35
N PRO A 83 -18.00 -12.44 -33.66
CA PRO A 83 -16.94 -13.02 -34.46
C PRO A 83 -15.56 -12.47 -34.05
N ALA A 84 -14.50 -13.21 -34.39
CA ALA A 84 -13.15 -12.71 -34.28
C ALA A 84 -12.96 -11.43 -35.11
N VAL A 85 -12.12 -10.54 -34.65
CA VAL A 85 -11.83 -9.26 -35.29
C VAL A 85 -10.47 -9.34 -35.98
N PRO A 86 -10.38 -9.15 -37.29
CA PRO A 86 -9.10 -9.11 -37.97
C PRO A 86 -8.33 -7.85 -37.60
N LEU A 87 -7.08 -8.00 -37.19
CA LEU A 87 -6.19 -6.91 -36.82
C LEU A 87 -4.90 -6.99 -37.64
N ALA A 88 -4.50 -5.86 -38.23
CA ALA A 88 -3.27 -5.75 -38.97
C ALA A 88 -2.05 -5.63 -38.02
N LYS A 89 -0.91 -6.12 -38.51
CA LYS A 89 0.39 -5.90 -37.87
C LYS A 89 0.62 -4.44 -37.54
N GLY A 90 1.14 -4.18 -36.34
CA GLY A 90 1.38 -2.81 -35.82
C GLY A 90 0.17 -2.20 -35.10
N THR A 91 -0.99 -2.83 -35.17
CA THR A 91 -2.17 -2.36 -34.40
C THR A 91 -1.86 -2.39 -32.91
N ARG A 92 -2.17 -1.27 -32.23
CA ARG A 92 -2.14 -1.14 -30.79
C ARG A 92 -3.51 -0.76 -30.26
N ILE A 93 -4.00 -1.53 -29.31
CA ILE A 93 -5.26 -1.25 -28.62
C ILE A 93 -4.92 -0.96 -27.15
N ASP A 94 -5.41 0.15 -26.66
CA ASP A 94 -5.25 0.60 -25.28
C ASP A 94 -6.64 0.85 -24.69
N ARG A 95 -7.00 0.13 -23.66
CA ARG A 95 -8.31 0.19 -22.99
C ARG A 95 -8.12 0.45 -21.52
N THR A 96 -8.93 1.36 -21.01
CA THR A 96 -9.06 1.62 -19.58
C THR A 96 -10.42 1.11 -19.12
N LEU A 97 -10.40 0.15 -18.20
CA LEU A 97 -11.59 -0.41 -17.58
C LEU A 97 -11.68 0.13 -16.15
N ARG A 98 -12.88 0.50 -15.72
CA ARG A 98 -13.13 1.07 -14.39
C ARG A 98 -14.19 0.26 -13.68
N PHE A 99 -13.91 -0.15 -12.47
CA PHE A 99 -14.82 -0.92 -11.62
C PHE A 99 -14.79 -0.34 -10.21
N PRO A 100 -15.94 -0.19 -9.53
CA PRO A 100 -15.93 0.10 -8.10
C PRO A 100 -15.12 -0.95 -7.34
N ALA A 101 -14.28 -0.55 -6.38
CA ALA A 101 -13.52 -1.52 -5.56
C ALA A 101 -14.46 -2.56 -4.90
N ALA A 102 -15.67 -2.15 -4.51
CA ALA A 102 -16.70 -3.03 -3.98
C ALA A 102 -17.13 -4.18 -4.92
N SER A 103 -16.89 -4.06 -6.24
CA SER A 103 -17.17 -5.13 -7.20
C SER A 103 -16.23 -6.32 -7.04
N PHE A 104 -15.04 -6.11 -6.49
CA PHE A 104 -14.05 -7.17 -6.24
C PHE A 104 -14.26 -7.81 -4.86
N VAL A 105 -14.62 -7.02 -3.88
CA VAL A 105 -14.81 -7.44 -2.50
C VAL A 105 -16.27 -7.22 -2.13
N GLN A 106 -16.98 -8.28 -1.75
CA GLN A 106 -18.36 -8.12 -1.27
C GLN A 106 -18.37 -7.21 -0.05
N ALA A 107 -19.38 -6.34 0.05
CA ALA A 107 -19.54 -5.28 1.05
C ALA A 107 -19.61 -5.73 2.53
N ALA A 108 -19.47 -7.00 2.82
CA ALA A 108 -19.47 -7.56 4.18
C ALA A 108 -18.04 -7.61 4.71
N GLY A 109 -17.62 -6.50 5.32
CA GLY A 109 -16.56 -6.47 6.33
C GLY A 109 -15.24 -7.16 5.93
N LEU A 110 -14.43 -6.49 5.10
CA LEU A 110 -13.02 -6.81 5.12
C LEU A 110 -12.45 -6.33 6.45
N ASP A 111 -12.03 -7.26 7.28
CA ASP A 111 -11.30 -6.95 8.51
C ASP A 111 -9.80 -6.73 8.21
N GLU A 112 -9.36 -7.05 6.97
CA GLU A 112 -7.98 -6.99 6.51
C GLU A 112 -7.87 -6.43 5.09
N VAL A 113 -6.64 -6.13 4.65
CA VAL A 113 -6.35 -5.73 3.27
C VAL A 113 -6.50 -6.95 2.36
N ALA A 114 -7.46 -6.91 1.43
CA ALA A 114 -7.67 -7.97 0.47
C ALA A 114 -6.65 -7.93 -0.66
N VAL A 115 -6.13 -9.08 -1.06
CA VAL A 115 -5.28 -9.24 -2.24
C VAL A 115 -6.14 -9.67 -3.42
N VAL A 116 -6.19 -8.85 -4.46
CA VAL A 116 -6.96 -9.11 -5.68
C VAL A 116 -5.99 -9.46 -6.81
N ALA A 117 -6.18 -10.62 -7.41
CA ALA A 117 -5.50 -11.02 -8.64
C ALA A 117 -6.52 -11.00 -9.79
N VAL A 118 -6.18 -10.29 -10.85
CA VAL A 118 -6.96 -10.23 -12.09
C VAL A 118 -6.12 -10.80 -13.21
N GLY A 119 -6.65 -11.80 -13.88
CA GLY A 119 -6.04 -12.41 -15.05
C GLY A 119 -6.92 -12.24 -16.28
N TRP A 120 -6.34 -12.40 -17.45
CA TRP A 120 -7.07 -12.39 -18.71
C TRP A 120 -7.16 -13.81 -19.27
N SER A 121 -8.36 -14.41 -19.26
CA SER A 121 -8.51 -15.84 -19.58
C SER A 121 -8.06 -16.21 -20.99
N GLY A 122 -8.26 -15.31 -21.95
CA GLY A 122 -7.81 -15.51 -23.34
C GLY A 122 -6.30 -15.25 -23.58
N MET A 123 -5.57 -14.76 -22.58
CA MET A 123 -4.16 -14.41 -22.69
C MET A 123 -3.40 -14.88 -21.43
N PRO A 124 -3.04 -16.16 -21.35
CA PRO A 124 -2.34 -16.72 -20.20
C PRO A 124 -1.03 -16.00 -19.88
N GLY A 125 -0.78 -15.78 -18.60
CA GLY A 125 0.39 -15.02 -18.13
C GLY A 125 0.23 -13.50 -18.23
N VAL A 126 -0.95 -13.02 -18.65
CA VAL A 126 -1.30 -11.60 -18.58
C VAL A 126 -2.19 -11.41 -17.37
N ASP A 127 -1.58 -11.06 -16.26
CA ASP A 127 -2.23 -10.86 -14.97
C ASP A 127 -1.65 -9.64 -14.25
N CYS A 128 -2.43 -9.11 -13.31
CA CYS A 128 -1.97 -8.12 -12.35
C CYS A 128 -2.53 -8.41 -10.97
N THR A 129 -1.82 -7.95 -9.96
CA THR A 129 -2.24 -8.07 -8.56
C THR A 129 -2.23 -6.71 -7.90
N PHE A 130 -3.25 -6.42 -7.13
CA PHE A 130 -3.37 -5.20 -6.34
C PHE A 130 -4.07 -5.49 -5.02
N LYS A 131 -4.09 -4.51 -4.14
CA LYS A 131 -4.69 -4.61 -2.82
C LYS A 131 -5.87 -3.67 -2.70
N ILE A 132 -6.91 -4.10 -1.97
CA ILE A 132 -8.06 -3.26 -1.61
C ILE A 132 -8.09 -3.14 -0.09
N ALA A 133 -8.14 -1.90 0.41
CA ALA A 133 -8.28 -1.64 1.85
C ALA A 133 -9.67 -2.02 2.37
N PRO A 134 -9.79 -2.37 3.67
CA PRO A 134 -11.08 -2.40 4.34
C PRO A 134 -11.74 -1.03 4.35
N ASP A 135 -13.07 -0.99 4.40
CA ASP A 135 -13.81 0.26 4.58
C ASP A 135 -13.81 0.65 6.06
N THR A 136 -13.04 1.66 6.39
CA THR A 136 -12.93 2.22 7.76
C THR A 136 -13.74 3.50 7.95
N SER A 137 -14.58 3.90 6.99
CA SER A 137 -15.33 5.16 7.03
C SER A 137 -16.24 5.32 8.25
N ASN A 138 -16.72 4.22 8.82
CA ASN A 138 -17.58 4.17 9.99
C ASN A 138 -16.85 3.83 11.29
N VAL A 139 -15.51 3.72 11.25
CA VAL A 139 -14.72 3.39 12.44
C VAL A 139 -14.46 4.65 13.25
N GLN A 140 -14.88 4.62 14.52
CA GLN A 140 -14.61 5.68 15.46
C GLN A 140 -13.40 5.30 16.33
N LEU A 141 -12.46 6.22 16.48
CA LEU A 141 -11.26 6.01 17.30
C LEU A 141 -11.59 5.56 18.73
N ALA A 142 -12.66 6.12 19.32
CA ALA A 142 -13.10 5.80 20.67
C ALA A 142 -13.51 4.33 20.88
N ASP A 143 -13.90 3.64 19.80
CA ASP A 143 -14.36 2.25 19.83
C ASP A 143 -13.19 1.26 19.71
N LEU A 144 -12.00 1.73 19.41
CA LEU A 144 -10.84 0.87 19.12
C LEU A 144 -10.09 0.43 20.38
N ASP A 145 -9.74 -0.84 20.45
CA ASP A 145 -8.70 -1.36 21.32
C ASP A 145 -7.32 -1.08 20.69
N LEU A 146 -6.75 0.07 21.02
CA LEU A 146 -5.47 0.52 20.44
C LEU A 146 -4.29 -0.41 20.75
N GLN A 147 -4.40 -1.27 21.77
CA GLN A 147 -3.37 -2.28 22.07
C GLN A 147 -3.37 -3.41 21.03
N LYS A 148 -4.49 -3.65 20.37
CA LYS A 148 -4.68 -4.72 19.38
C LYS A 148 -4.85 -4.19 17.96
N THR A 149 -5.19 -2.91 17.82
CA THR A 149 -5.31 -2.23 16.52
C THR A 149 -3.92 -2.13 15.88
N GLU A 150 -3.84 -2.41 14.59
CA GLU A 150 -2.62 -2.28 13.79
C GLU A 150 -2.84 -1.30 12.65
N VAL A 151 -1.74 -0.82 12.07
CA VAL A 151 -1.77 0.02 10.85
C VAL A 151 -0.81 -0.56 9.82
N VAL A 152 -1.30 -0.72 8.59
CA VAL A 152 -0.48 -1.09 7.45
C VAL A 152 -0.11 0.16 6.67
N LEU A 153 1.17 0.47 6.60
CA LEU A 153 1.72 1.48 5.71
C LEU A 153 1.93 0.84 4.34
N VAL A 154 1.04 1.15 3.41
CA VAL A 154 1.11 0.67 2.02
C VAL A 154 1.99 1.61 1.21
N THR A 155 3.11 1.13 0.71
CA THR A 155 4.04 1.95 -0.08
C THR A 155 4.25 1.38 -1.48
N ASN A 156 4.76 2.21 -2.39
CA ASN A 156 5.18 1.75 -3.72
C ASN A 156 6.41 0.82 -3.70
N TYR A 157 7.01 0.58 -2.52
CA TYR A 157 8.13 -0.37 -2.31
C TYR A 157 7.73 -1.61 -1.53
N GLY A 158 6.47 -1.74 -1.13
CA GLY A 158 5.92 -2.81 -0.31
C GLY A 158 5.26 -2.29 0.96
N ASP A 159 4.74 -3.19 1.75
CA ASP A 159 3.98 -2.84 2.95
C ASP A 159 4.81 -2.99 4.20
N MET A 160 4.42 -2.23 5.23
CA MET A 160 4.95 -2.31 6.59
C MET A 160 3.79 -2.31 7.58
N ARG A 161 3.64 -3.36 8.40
CA ARG A 161 2.60 -3.49 9.43
C ARG A 161 3.15 -3.05 10.78
N LEU A 162 2.43 -2.17 11.42
CA LEU A 162 2.79 -1.56 12.70
C LEU A 162 1.84 -2.00 13.81
N SER A 163 2.38 -2.35 14.97
CA SER A 163 1.66 -2.50 16.23
C SER A 163 2.03 -1.37 17.20
N PHE A 164 1.21 -1.14 18.22
CA PHE A 164 1.32 0.02 19.08
C PHE A 164 1.48 -0.32 20.56
N ARG A 165 1.96 0.67 21.31
CA ARG A 165 2.18 0.60 22.75
C ARG A 165 1.46 1.75 23.47
N PRO A 166 0.09 1.73 23.50
CA PRO A 166 -0.69 2.75 24.20
C PRO A 166 -0.47 2.75 25.71
N ASP A 167 0.06 1.66 26.28
CA ASP A 167 0.51 1.58 27.66
C ASP A 167 1.74 2.45 27.98
N LYS A 168 2.52 2.84 26.95
CA LYS A 168 3.75 3.62 27.06
C LYS A 168 3.63 5.05 26.52
N ALA A 169 2.83 5.23 25.48
CA ALA A 169 2.66 6.51 24.80
C ALA A 169 1.22 6.64 24.26
N PRO A 170 0.22 6.75 25.14
CA PRO A 170 -1.20 6.75 24.75
C PRO A 170 -1.55 7.88 23.76
N ASN A 171 -1.08 9.11 24.00
CA ASN A 171 -1.40 10.25 23.15
C ASN A 171 -0.76 10.14 21.75
N HIS A 172 0.46 9.59 21.65
CA HIS A 172 1.14 9.36 20.36
C HIS A 172 0.45 8.28 19.55
N VAL A 173 0.03 7.18 20.19
CA VAL A 173 -0.72 6.10 19.51
C VAL A 173 -2.07 6.61 19.04
N GLU A 174 -2.82 7.29 19.91
CA GLU A 174 -4.13 7.86 19.56
C GLU A 174 -4.02 8.84 18.39
N ASN A 175 -3.04 9.75 18.45
CA ASN A 175 -2.79 10.73 17.40
C ASN A 175 -2.44 10.05 16.06
N PHE A 176 -1.55 9.06 16.08
CA PHE A 176 -1.14 8.36 14.86
C PHE A 176 -2.31 7.60 14.22
N VAL A 177 -3.07 6.84 14.99
CA VAL A 177 -4.23 6.07 14.50
C VAL A 177 -5.34 7.01 14.02
N LYS A 178 -5.62 8.11 14.74
CA LYS A 178 -6.55 9.15 14.31
C LYS A 178 -6.18 9.73 12.94
N LEU A 179 -4.93 10.13 12.77
CA LEU A 179 -4.45 10.69 11.51
C LEU A 179 -4.51 9.66 10.37
N ALA A 180 -4.22 8.38 10.65
CA ALA A 180 -4.38 7.30 9.69
C ALA A 180 -5.85 7.10 9.28
N LEU A 181 -6.80 7.06 10.22
CA LEU A 181 -8.24 6.98 9.93
C LEU A 181 -8.75 8.16 9.08
N GLN A 182 -8.12 9.32 9.22
CA GLN A 182 -8.47 10.53 8.46
C GLN A 182 -7.83 10.56 7.06
N GLY A 183 -7.04 9.54 6.67
CA GLY A 183 -6.26 9.54 5.42
C GLY A 183 -5.20 10.64 5.37
N PHE A 184 -4.80 11.19 6.53
CA PHE A 184 -3.83 12.28 6.59
C PHE A 184 -2.49 11.91 5.96
N TYR A 185 -2.07 10.67 6.15
CA TYR A 185 -0.79 10.16 5.64
C TYR A 185 -0.80 9.79 4.16
N ASP A 186 -1.98 9.63 3.56
CA ASP A 186 -2.11 9.14 2.18
C ASP A 186 -1.49 10.12 1.18
N GLY A 187 -0.63 9.59 0.32
CA GLY A 187 0.14 10.37 -0.64
C GLY A 187 1.36 11.10 -0.07
N THR A 188 1.63 11.03 1.24
CA THR A 188 2.90 11.56 1.82
C THR A 188 4.09 10.70 1.41
N LYS A 189 5.31 11.21 1.63
CA LYS A 189 6.54 10.50 1.25
C LYS A 189 7.46 10.30 2.46
N PHE A 190 8.24 9.22 2.40
CA PHE A 190 9.42 9.09 3.25
C PHE A 190 10.52 9.99 2.68
N HIS A 191 10.56 11.20 3.18
CA HIS A 191 11.40 12.29 2.67
C HIS A 191 12.82 12.30 3.22
N ARG A 192 13.07 11.55 4.30
CA ARG A 192 14.38 11.43 4.93
C ARG A 192 14.70 9.99 5.23
N VAL A 193 15.72 9.48 4.56
CA VAL A 193 16.16 8.08 4.66
C VAL A 193 17.66 8.07 4.94
N ILE A 194 18.05 7.48 6.05
CA ILE A 194 19.44 7.32 6.43
C ILE A 194 19.71 5.83 6.66
N ARG A 195 20.49 5.24 5.78
CA ARG A 195 20.93 3.86 5.88
C ARG A 195 21.60 3.61 7.23
N ASN A 196 21.33 2.49 7.86
CA ASN A 196 21.82 2.13 9.18
C ASN A 196 21.37 3.08 10.32
N PHE A 197 20.27 3.81 10.10
CA PHE A 197 19.68 4.63 11.13
C PHE A 197 18.14 4.52 11.11
N MET A 198 17.45 5.22 10.20
CA MET A 198 15.97 5.23 10.16
C MET A 198 15.43 5.67 8.79
N ILE A 199 14.15 5.45 8.58
CA ILE A 199 13.35 6.07 7.53
C ILE A 199 12.27 6.95 8.16
N GLN A 200 12.13 8.21 7.70
CA GLN A 200 11.24 9.21 8.28
C GLN A 200 10.22 9.71 7.25
N GLY A 201 8.96 9.74 7.66
CA GLY A 201 7.81 10.19 6.87
C GLY A 201 6.81 11.01 7.68
N GLY A 202 5.58 11.10 7.18
CA GLY A 202 4.44 11.71 7.87
C GLY A 202 4.31 13.23 7.74
N CYS A 203 5.14 13.88 6.93
CA CYS A 203 5.02 15.31 6.65
C CYS A 203 4.04 15.57 5.49
N PRO A 204 2.94 16.34 5.67
CA PRO A 204 1.96 16.61 4.63
C PRO A 204 2.51 17.40 3.45
N ASN A 205 3.53 18.26 3.66
CA ASN A 205 4.14 19.04 2.59
C ASN A 205 4.79 18.17 1.51
N THR A 206 5.08 16.90 1.82
CA THR A 206 5.67 15.95 0.87
C THR A 206 4.69 15.48 -0.21
N LYS A 207 3.41 15.83 -0.11
CA LYS A 207 2.41 15.58 -1.16
C LYS A 207 2.65 16.46 -2.39
N ASP A 208 3.29 17.61 -2.20
CA ASP A 208 3.64 18.56 -3.26
C ASP A 208 5.14 18.45 -3.60
N ASP A 209 5.43 17.99 -4.81
CA ASP A 209 6.81 17.84 -5.30
C ASP A 209 7.51 19.19 -5.55
N SER A 210 6.75 20.26 -5.75
CA SER A 210 7.30 21.62 -5.91
C SER A 210 7.76 22.24 -4.60
N ALA A 211 7.29 21.72 -3.45
CA ALA A 211 7.55 22.27 -2.11
C ALA A 211 8.67 21.53 -1.34
N GLN A 212 9.65 20.95 -2.03
CA GLN A 212 10.71 20.14 -1.38
C GLN A 212 11.47 20.85 -0.26
N GLU A 213 11.64 22.17 -0.34
CA GLU A 213 12.31 22.95 0.70
C GLU A 213 11.56 22.93 2.05
N SER A 214 10.26 22.70 2.01
CA SER A 214 9.39 22.61 3.20
C SER A 214 9.17 21.17 3.70
N TRP A 215 9.74 20.18 3.03
CA TRP A 215 9.60 18.79 3.44
C TRP A 215 10.23 18.57 4.82
N GLY A 216 9.48 17.90 5.69
CA GLY A 216 9.86 17.66 7.09
C GLY A 216 9.42 18.76 8.07
N SER A 217 8.92 19.91 7.58
CA SER A 217 8.47 21.02 8.45
C SER A 217 6.94 21.07 8.64
N GLY A 218 6.16 20.33 7.84
CA GLY A 218 4.70 20.29 7.94
C GLY A 218 4.21 19.35 9.05
N GLY A 219 2.98 19.62 9.52
CA GLY A 219 2.31 18.84 10.56
C GLY A 219 0.79 18.96 10.47
N PRO A 220 0.02 18.40 11.43
CA PRO A 220 -1.44 18.36 11.44
C PRO A 220 -2.10 19.67 11.88
N GLY A 221 -1.32 20.74 12.11
CA GLY A 221 -1.82 22.02 12.62
C GLY A 221 -1.85 22.12 14.16
N TYR A 222 -1.35 21.12 14.85
CA TYR A 222 -1.18 21.08 16.30
C TYR A 222 0.06 20.25 16.68
N THR A 223 0.46 20.32 17.94
CA THR A 223 1.51 19.49 18.53
C THR A 223 0.99 18.71 19.72
N ILE A 224 1.68 17.65 20.11
CA ILE A 224 1.43 16.83 21.27
C ILE A 224 2.68 16.77 22.15
N ASP A 225 2.46 16.67 23.46
CA ASP A 225 3.51 16.61 24.47
C ASP A 225 4.29 15.30 24.38
N ALA A 226 5.58 15.33 24.70
CA ALA A 226 6.43 14.16 24.72
C ALA A 226 5.97 13.13 25.75
N GLU A 227 6.06 11.85 25.40
CA GLU A 227 5.81 10.70 26.27
C GLU A 227 7.07 9.82 26.31
N PHE A 228 8.18 10.37 26.80
CA PHE A 228 9.42 9.62 26.92
C PHE A 228 9.23 8.40 27.84
N ASN A 229 9.71 7.25 27.41
CA ASN A 229 9.45 5.98 28.06
C ASN A 229 10.65 5.03 27.93
N ASP A 230 10.54 3.85 28.50
CA ASP A 230 11.58 2.83 28.56
C ASP A 230 11.70 1.94 27.31
N LEU A 231 10.91 2.20 26.26
CA LEU A 231 11.07 1.49 25.00
C LEU A 231 12.38 1.90 24.33
N ARG A 232 13.14 0.88 23.94
CA ARG A 232 14.44 1.08 23.29
C ARG A 232 14.23 1.27 21.78
N HIS A 233 15.05 2.11 21.18
CA HIS A 233 15.07 2.31 19.74
C HIS A 233 15.87 1.21 19.05
N LEU A 234 15.31 -0.01 19.09
CA LEU A 234 15.83 -1.17 18.36
C LEU A 234 15.32 -1.14 16.91
N ARG A 235 15.92 -1.97 16.05
CA ARG A 235 15.44 -2.15 14.68
C ARG A 235 13.94 -2.46 14.65
N GLY A 236 13.19 -1.71 13.83
CA GLY A 236 11.74 -1.81 13.71
C GLY A 236 10.95 -0.92 14.66
N THR A 237 11.59 -0.28 15.64
CA THR A 237 10.88 0.64 16.55
C THR A 237 10.27 1.80 15.78
N LEU A 238 8.98 2.05 16.00
CA LEU A 238 8.25 3.23 15.53
C LEU A 238 8.35 4.32 16.58
N SER A 239 8.85 5.49 16.19
CA SER A 239 9.08 6.63 17.08
C SER A 239 8.69 7.95 16.42
N MET A 240 8.39 8.95 17.24
CA MET A 240 7.89 10.23 16.78
C MET A 240 9.02 11.21 16.45
N ALA A 241 8.95 11.82 15.27
CA ALA A 241 9.85 12.89 14.90
C ALA A 241 9.42 14.20 15.57
N ARG A 242 10.41 15.04 15.93
CA ARG A 242 10.23 16.35 16.57
C ARG A 242 11.33 17.32 16.21
N THR A 243 11.14 18.58 16.53
CA THR A 243 12.19 19.61 16.49
C THR A 243 13.07 19.54 17.75
N SER A 244 13.83 20.56 18.06
CA SER A 244 14.57 20.66 19.34
C SER A 244 13.66 20.73 20.57
N ASP A 245 12.43 21.24 20.39
CA ASP A 245 11.39 21.23 21.44
C ASP A 245 10.83 19.83 21.58
N PRO A 246 10.89 19.21 22.78
CA PRO A 246 10.30 17.90 23.04
C PRO A 246 8.80 17.83 22.75
N ASN A 247 8.06 18.91 22.96
CA ASN A 247 6.61 19.01 22.80
C ASN A 247 6.18 19.51 21.41
N SER A 248 7.02 19.32 20.40
CA SER A 248 6.76 19.71 19.02
C SER A 248 6.35 18.55 18.11
N ALA A 249 6.08 17.38 18.66
CA ALA A 249 5.59 16.24 17.91
C ALA A 249 4.23 16.52 17.28
N GLY A 250 4.02 16.06 16.05
CA GLY A 250 2.76 16.26 15.32
C GLY A 250 2.39 15.02 14.51
N SER A 251 2.70 15.00 13.22
CA SER A 251 2.46 13.85 12.34
C SER A 251 3.72 13.15 11.88
N GLY A 252 4.89 13.78 12.03
CA GLY A 252 6.16 13.20 11.60
C GLY A 252 6.54 11.97 12.43
N PHE A 253 6.89 10.86 11.79
CA PHE A 253 7.31 9.63 12.44
C PHE A 253 8.53 9.03 11.73
N PHE A 254 9.21 8.11 12.41
CA PHE A 254 10.27 7.33 11.79
C PHE A 254 10.25 5.87 12.24
N VAL A 255 10.73 4.99 11.37
CA VAL A 255 10.96 3.58 11.68
C VAL A 255 12.46 3.33 11.73
N VAL A 256 12.93 2.79 12.83
CA VAL A 256 14.36 2.53 13.07
C VAL A 256 14.83 1.38 12.18
N HIS A 257 15.83 1.63 11.34
CA HIS A 257 16.42 0.60 10.48
C HIS A 257 17.55 -0.18 11.20
N LYS A 258 18.29 0.47 12.07
CA LYS A 258 19.33 -0.15 12.90
C LYS A 258 19.32 0.48 14.29
N ASP A 259 19.57 -0.32 15.30
CA ASP A 259 19.54 0.08 16.71
C ASP A 259 20.18 1.44 16.95
N ALA A 260 19.45 2.32 17.62
CA ALA A 260 19.79 3.72 17.84
C ALA A 260 19.66 4.12 19.32
N PRO A 261 20.46 3.54 20.24
CA PRO A 261 20.33 3.74 21.69
C PRO A 261 20.52 5.21 22.12
N HIS A 262 21.11 6.04 21.28
CA HIS A 262 21.24 7.48 21.53
C HIS A 262 19.91 8.24 21.48
N LEU A 263 18.82 7.60 20.99
CA LEU A 263 17.46 8.15 20.99
C LEU A 263 16.66 7.76 22.24
N ASP A 264 17.13 6.75 23.00
CA ASP A 264 16.43 6.25 24.18
C ASP A 264 16.22 7.36 25.22
N ASN A 265 14.99 7.46 25.75
CA ASN A 265 14.54 8.51 26.67
C ASN A 265 14.63 9.94 26.14
N GLN A 266 14.89 10.15 24.84
CA GLN A 266 14.93 11.45 24.18
C GLN A 266 13.89 11.61 23.07
N TYR A 267 13.38 10.50 22.57
CA TYR A 267 12.28 10.44 21.59
C TYR A 267 11.19 9.51 22.10
N THR A 268 9.95 9.81 21.73
CA THR A 268 8.80 8.97 22.11
C THR A 268 8.67 7.80 21.16
N ALA A 269 9.13 6.62 21.61
CA ALA A 269 8.82 5.35 20.97
C ALA A 269 7.39 4.95 21.33
N PHE A 270 6.54 4.59 20.33
CA PHE A 270 5.13 4.31 20.57
C PHE A 270 4.60 3.06 19.87
N GLY A 271 5.47 2.33 19.14
CA GLY A 271 5.08 1.11 18.44
C GLY A 271 6.27 0.38 17.83
N ASN A 272 5.95 -0.66 17.06
CA ASN A 272 6.95 -1.49 16.38
C ASN A 272 6.45 -1.96 15.03
N LEU A 273 7.38 -2.14 14.09
CA LEU A 273 7.18 -2.87 12.86
C LEU A 273 7.07 -4.37 13.19
N VAL A 274 5.95 -5.00 12.84
CA VAL A 274 5.68 -6.43 13.06
C VAL A 274 5.79 -7.25 11.79
N GLU A 275 5.53 -6.64 10.63
CA GLU A 275 5.74 -7.24 9.31
C GLU A 275 6.31 -6.20 8.33
N GLY A 276 7.04 -6.65 7.31
CA GLY A 276 7.58 -5.77 6.26
C GLY A 276 9.01 -5.30 6.54
N VAL A 277 9.80 -6.05 7.30
CA VAL A 277 11.22 -5.77 7.54
C VAL A 277 12.01 -5.68 6.22
N ASP A 278 11.67 -6.52 5.23
CA ASP A 278 12.28 -6.47 3.90
C ASP A 278 11.95 -5.17 3.15
N THR A 279 10.75 -4.62 3.37
CA THR A 279 10.36 -3.31 2.84
C THR A 279 11.15 -2.20 3.50
N LEU A 280 11.30 -2.23 4.83
CA LEU A 280 12.15 -1.30 5.57
C LEU A 280 13.59 -1.30 5.01
N ASP A 281 14.17 -2.49 4.79
CA ASP A 281 15.52 -2.63 4.23
C ASP A 281 15.61 -2.10 2.81
N ARG A 282 14.63 -2.41 1.98
CA ARG A 282 14.58 -1.93 0.60
C ARG A 282 14.58 -0.41 0.54
N ILE A 283 13.73 0.22 1.34
CA ILE A 283 13.64 1.69 1.41
C ILE A 283 14.94 2.28 1.98
N ALA A 284 15.46 1.75 3.08
CA ALA A 284 16.66 2.27 3.74
C ALA A 284 17.94 2.15 2.89
N ASN A 285 17.94 1.29 1.87
CA ASN A 285 19.07 1.11 0.95
C ASN A 285 18.92 1.86 -0.38
N LEU A 286 17.85 2.64 -0.58
CA LEU A 286 17.66 3.43 -1.80
C LEU A 286 18.77 4.48 -1.96
N PRO A 287 19.12 4.80 -3.22
CA PRO A 287 19.96 5.94 -3.53
C PRO A 287 19.27 7.24 -3.08
N CYS A 288 19.98 8.06 -2.32
CA CYS A 288 19.48 9.32 -1.82
C CYS A 288 20.24 10.51 -2.41
N GLY A 289 19.52 11.60 -2.66
CA GLY A 289 19.99 12.88 -3.17
C GLY A 289 19.61 14.04 -2.24
N GLY A 290 19.58 15.25 -2.82
CA GLY A 290 19.32 16.49 -2.07
C GLY A 290 20.54 16.99 -1.31
N PRO A 291 20.44 18.17 -0.64
CA PRO A 291 21.59 18.84 0.02
C PRO A 291 22.27 17.98 1.09
N LYS A 292 21.48 17.17 1.84
CA LYS A 292 21.99 16.28 2.89
C LYS A 292 22.20 14.85 2.42
N ARG A 293 21.86 14.54 1.16
CA ARG A 293 21.84 13.19 0.59
C ARG A 293 20.99 12.20 1.42
N GLU A 294 19.87 12.67 1.93
CA GLU A 294 18.95 11.89 2.78
C GLU A 294 17.56 11.70 2.12
N THR A 295 17.30 12.36 0.99
CA THR A 295 16.03 12.23 0.27
C THR A 295 16.15 11.17 -0.82
N PRO A 296 15.31 10.13 -0.84
CA PRO A 296 15.31 9.13 -1.92
C PRO A 296 15.18 9.79 -3.30
N ILE A 297 16.05 9.38 -4.25
CA ILE A 297 16.00 9.88 -5.64
C ILE A 297 14.71 9.38 -6.30
N ASP A 298 14.39 8.10 -6.13
CA ASP A 298 13.08 7.56 -6.50
C ASP A 298 12.12 7.71 -5.31
N PRO A 299 11.05 8.51 -5.42
CA PRO A 299 10.19 8.83 -4.29
C PRO A 299 9.56 7.59 -3.65
N VAL A 300 9.67 7.49 -2.34
CA VAL A 300 8.96 6.49 -1.55
C VAL A 300 7.63 7.09 -1.10
N VAL A 301 6.58 6.75 -1.82
CA VAL A 301 5.22 7.24 -1.57
C VAL A 301 4.52 6.31 -0.59
N LEU A 302 4.02 6.85 0.51
CA LEU A 302 3.05 6.20 1.38
C LEU A 302 1.68 6.37 0.72
N GLN A 303 1.26 5.34 -0.02
CA GLN A 303 0.02 5.34 -0.79
C GLN A 303 -1.20 5.43 0.13
N ALA A 304 -1.15 4.69 1.26
CA ALA A 304 -2.16 4.76 2.31
C ALA A 304 -1.61 4.27 3.66
N ALA A 305 -2.19 4.78 4.75
CA ALA A 305 -2.04 4.24 6.09
C ALA A 305 -3.36 3.56 6.51
N VAL A 306 -3.45 2.25 6.32
CA VAL A 306 -4.67 1.46 6.50
C VAL A 306 -4.78 0.98 7.93
N VAL A 307 -5.79 1.46 8.66
CA VAL A 307 -6.08 0.98 10.01
C VAL A 307 -6.78 -0.38 9.94
N LEU A 308 -6.25 -1.36 10.65
CA LEU A 308 -6.89 -2.67 10.89
C LEU A 308 -7.55 -2.62 12.27
N PRO A 309 -8.85 -2.32 12.33
CA PRO A 309 -9.48 -1.98 13.59
C PRO A 309 -9.80 -3.22 14.42
N VAL A 310 -9.47 -3.21 15.70
CA VAL A 310 -10.01 -4.15 16.69
C VAL A 310 -10.86 -3.36 17.68
N LYS A 311 -12.15 -3.69 17.77
CA LYS A 311 -13.07 -3.01 18.69
C LYS A 311 -12.82 -3.44 20.13
N LYS A 312 -13.07 -2.52 21.07
CA LYS A 312 -13.13 -2.83 22.49
C LYS A 312 -14.22 -3.88 22.74
N SER A 313 -13.91 -4.89 23.51
CA SER A 313 -14.84 -5.94 23.96
C SER A 313 -15.76 -5.45 25.08
#